data_a1d46c1355a45c5c4672566f4fba849a
#
_entry.id   a1d46c1355a45c5c4672566f4fba849a
#
_cell.length_a   1.000
_cell.length_b   1.000
_cell.length_c   1.000
_cell.angle_alpha   90.00
_cell.angle_beta   90.00
_cell.angle_gamma   90.00
#
_symmetry.space_group_name_H-M   'P 1'
#
loop_
_entity.id
_entity.type
_entity.pdbx_description
1 polymer ?
#
loop_
_entity_poly.entity_id
_entity_poly.type
_entity_poly.pdbx_seq_one_letter_code
_entity_poly.pdbx_strand_id
1 'polypeptide(L)'
;MDFYKITTDETLRETVQHGSDHYPFAYYPENIWEFDFHRIDWHWHHELEFLYVAEGSVLCLAGTSKIELPKGCGIFINSGIIHRFEVQGSTFTPNIVFSPTLLAPENSLIYEKYIIPVINSFVPYQVLRPYNRWENQILQLLTHIFSLQEAKETNELGTMQLLLQLWNILFENKDWKSDPDSIHRLNHKQAGLQTMMQYIHDHYMEEITLEMIAASASISKSGALHIFQSNIHCSPV
;
A
#
# COMPACT_ATOMS: atom_id res chain seq x y z
N MET A 1 -13.87 5.43 -24.15
CA MET A 1 -12.73 5.70 -23.26
C MET A 1 -12.50 4.39 -22.52
N ASP A 2 -11.37 3.78 -22.73
CA ASP A 2 -11.01 2.60 -21.96
C ASP A 2 -10.51 3.09 -20.61
N PHE A 3 -11.21 2.73 -19.54
CA PHE A 3 -10.79 3.06 -18.18
C PHE A 3 -9.70 2.09 -17.73
N TYR A 4 -8.74 2.58 -16.96
CA TYR A 4 -7.71 1.75 -16.36
C TYR A 4 -8.28 0.96 -15.19
N LYS A 5 -7.77 -0.24 -14.99
CA LYS A 5 -8.10 -1.11 -13.85
C LYS A 5 -6.85 -1.83 -13.41
N ILE A 6 -6.59 -1.84 -12.11
CA ILE A 6 -5.60 -2.76 -11.56
C ILE A 6 -6.12 -4.19 -11.60
N THR A 7 -5.24 -5.15 -11.79
CA THR A 7 -5.57 -6.57 -11.77
C THR A 7 -5.14 -7.20 -10.46
N THR A 8 -6.07 -7.90 -9.84
CA THR A 8 -5.85 -8.58 -8.56
C THR A 8 -6.23 -10.05 -8.67
N ASP A 9 -5.64 -10.88 -7.83
CA ASP A 9 -6.09 -12.24 -7.58
C ASP A 9 -7.32 -12.25 -6.62
N GLU A 10 -7.77 -13.43 -6.24
CA GLU A 10 -8.95 -13.68 -5.40
C GLU A 10 -8.78 -13.12 -3.98
N THR A 11 -7.55 -12.93 -3.55
CA THR A 11 -7.23 -12.36 -2.22
C THR A 11 -7.06 -10.83 -2.25
N LEU A 12 -7.39 -10.18 -3.38
CA LEU A 12 -7.11 -8.79 -3.70
C LEU A 12 -5.61 -8.46 -3.78
N ARG A 13 -4.74 -9.46 -3.90
CA ARG A 13 -3.34 -9.20 -4.15
C ARG A 13 -3.17 -8.71 -5.58
N GLU A 14 -2.49 -7.60 -5.75
CA GLU A 14 -2.15 -7.10 -7.07
C GLU A 14 -1.25 -8.08 -7.82
N THR A 15 -1.58 -8.35 -9.09
CA THR A 15 -0.87 -9.31 -9.94
C THR A 15 0.12 -8.64 -10.90
N VAL A 16 0.15 -7.30 -10.90
CA VAL A 16 1.11 -6.53 -11.71
C VAL A 16 2.50 -6.66 -11.08
N GLN A 17 3.49 -6.93 -11.91
CA GLN A 17 4.89 -6.88 -11.51
C GLN A 17 5.39 -5.43 -11.57
N HIS A 18 5.80 -4.88 -10.44
CA HIS A 18 6.35 -3.53 -10.34
C HIS A 18 7.85 -3.51 -10.67
N GLY A 19 8.18 -3.06 -11.87
CA GLY A 19 9.54 -3.06 -12.38
C GLY A 19 9.99 -4.43 -12.92
N SER A 20 11.21 -4.83 -12.64
CA SER A 20 11.79 -6.10 -13.08
C SER A 20 12.51 -6.81 -11.93
N ASP A 21 12.86 -8.10 -12.12
CA ASP A 21 13.62 -8.87 -11.12
C ASP A 21 14.99 -8.25 -10.80
N HIS A 22 15.58 -7.52 -11.76
CA HIS A 22 16.86 -6.84 -11.58
C HIS A 22 16.74 -5.44 -11.00
N TYR A 23 15.57 -4.80 -11.19
CA TYR A 23 15.26 -3.48 -10.66
C TYR A 23 13.77 -3.42 -10.30
N PRO A 24 13.39 -3.90 -9.11
CA PRO A 24 12.00 -3.99 -8.67
C PRO A 24 11.49 -2.63 -8.17
N PHE A 25 11.36 -1.67 -9.10
CA PHE A 25 10.91 -0.31 -8.93
C PHE A 25 10.01 0.09 -10.11
N ALA A 26 8.89 0.69 -9.80
CA ALA A 26 7.98 1.25 -10.80
C ALA A 26 7.57 2.67 -10.42
N TYR A 27 7.41 3.51 -11.44
CA TYR A 27 6.85 4.86 -11.35
C TYR A 27 5.57 4.94 -12.15
N TYR A 28 4.53 5.49 -11.56
CA TYR A 28 3.22 5.65 -12.17
C TYR A 28 2.78 7.12 -12.11
N PRO A 29 2.78 7.87 -13.25
CA PRO A 29 2.24 9.23 -13.34
C PRO A 29 0.72 9.18 -13.52
N GLU A 30 -0.01 8.77 -12.49
CA GLU A 30 -1.42 8.41 -12.60
C GLU A 30 -2.37 9.59 -12.41
N ASN A 31 -3.51 9.50 -13.13
CA ASN A 31 -4.72 10.25 -12.87
C ASN A 31 -5.81 9.25 -12.45
N ILE A 32 -6.10 9.18 -11.17
CA ILE A 32 -7.08 8.22 -10.63
C ILE A 32 -8.48 8.42 -11.23
N TRP A 33 -8.79 9.62 -11.74
CA TRP A 33 -10.05 9.89 -12.43
C TRP A 33 -10.26 9.04 -13.70
N GLU A 34 -9.19 8.55 -14.29
CA GLU A 34 -9.19 7.71 -15.50
C GLU A 34 -9.42 6.21 -15.21
N PHE A 35 -9.41 5.84 -13.93
CA PHE A 35 -9.71 4.47 -13.50
C PHE A 35 -11.21 4.22 -13.43
N ASP A 36 -11.62 2.94 -13.53
CA ASP A 36 -13.01 2.50 -13.37
C ASP A 36 -13.59 3.05 -12.06
N PHE A 37 -14.78 3.64 -12.14
CA PHE A 37 -15.47 4.29 -11.01
C PHE A 37 -14.64 5.37 -10.30
N HIS A 38 -13.64 5.97 -10.98
CA HIS A 38 -12.76 7.02 -10.46
C HIS A 38 -12.02 6.60 -9.19
N ARG A 39 -11.50 5.36 -9.19
CA ARG A 39 -10.81 4.79 -8.04
C ARG A 39 -9.82 3.70 -8.45
N ILE A 40 -8.77 3.57 -7.68
CA ILE A 40 -7.94 2.36 -7.60
C ILE A 40 -8.59 1.50 -6.52
N ASP A 41 -9.21 0.37 -6.89
CA ASP A 41 -10.03 -0.42 -5.98
C ASP A 41 -9.19 -1.18 -4.94
N TRP A 42 -9.83 -1.84 -3.99
CA TRP A 42 -9.16 -2.57 -2.93
C TRP A 42 -8.13 -3.54 -3.47
N HIS A 43 -6.88 -3.35 -3.01
CA HIS A 43 -5.76 -4.21 -3.34
C HIS A 43 -4.71 -4.17 -2.23
N TRP A 44 -3.76 -5.08 -2.30
CA TRP A 44 -2.55 -5.09 -1.50
C TRP A 44 -1.40 -5.71 -2.30
N HIS A 45 -0.17 -5.36 -1.93
CA HIS A 45 1.05 -5.88 -2.52
C HIS A 45 2.17 -5.96 -1.46
N HIS A 46 3.24 -6.69 -1.76
CA HIS A 46 4.39 -6.81 -0.85
C HIS A 46 5.35 -5.62 -0.92
N GLU A 47 5.24 -4.86 -1.96
CA GLU A 47 6.03 -3.67 -2.21
C GLU A 47 5.65 -2.56 -1.22
N LEU A 48 6.54 -1.57 -1.13
CA LEU A 48 6.33 -0.31 -0.43
C LEU A 48 5.83 0.72 -1.44
N GLU A 49 4.87 1.55 -1.06
CA GLU A 49 4.32 2.56 -1.95
C GLU A 49 4.44 3.97 -1.34
N PHE A 50 4.78 4.94 -2.18
CA PHE A 50 4.67 6.36 -1.89
C PHE A 50 3.85 7.05 -2.96
N LEU A 51 2.71 7.60 -2.58
CA LEU A 51 1.85 8.40 -3.44
C LEU A 51 1.94 9.88 -3.04
N TYR A 52 1.96 10.77 -4.03
CA TYR A 52 1.92 12.23 -3.86
C TYR A 52 0.75 12.83 -4.61
N VAL A 53 0.01 13.74 -3.99
CA VAL A 53 -1.10 14.45 -4.63
C VAL A 53 -0.57 15.77 -5.21
N ALA A 54 -0.18 15.73 -6.49
CA ALA A 54 0.30 16.91 -7.20
C ALA A 54 -0.84 17.84 -7.62
N GLU A 55 -2.02 17.26 -7.96
CA GLU A 55 -3.24 18.01 -8.29
C GLU A 55 -4.49 17.31 -7.78
N GLY A 56 -5.50 18.08 -7.41
CA GLY A 56 -6.77 17.58 -6.88
C GLY A 56 -6.71 17.16 -5.42
N SER A 57 -7.49 16.16 -5.06
CA SER A 57 -7.52 15.54 -3.74
C SER A 57 -7.86 14.05 -3.84
N VAL A 58 -7.33 13.24 -2.95
CA VAL A 58 -7.51 11.80 -2.90
C VAL A 58 -8.06 11.40 -1.54
N LEU A 59 -9.03 10.50 -1.54
CA LEU A 59 -9.46 9.77 -0.37
C LEU A 59 -8.75 8.42 -0.36
N CYS A 60 -7.87 8.21 0.61
CA CYS A 60 -7.23 6.92 0.85
C CYS A 60 -7.97 6.16 1.96
N LEU A 61 -8.31 4.92 1.68
CA LEU A 61 -8.83 3.95 2.64
C LEU A 61 -7.73 2.91 2.88
N ALA A 62 -7.24 2.80 4.12
CA ALA A 62 -6.18 1.87 4.49
C ALA A 62 -6.53 1.18 5.81
N GLY A 63 -6.82 -0.11 5.77
CA GLY A 63 -7.38 -0.83 6.90
C GLY A 63 -8.64 -0.14 7.42
N THR A 64 -8.67 0.23 8.71
CA THR A 64 -9.82 0.92 9.35
C THR A 64 -9.85 2.43 9.11
N SER A 65 -8.84 2.98 8.46
CA SER A 65 -8.65 4.43 8.37
C SER A 65 -9.21 4.99 7.07
N LYS A 66 -9.81 6.18 7.18
CA LYS A 66 -10.26 7.00 6.07
C LYS A 66 -9.49 8.32 6.11
N ILE A 67 -8.67 8.56 5.09
CA ILE A 67 -7.66 9.61 5.08
C ILE A 67 -7.88 10.51 3.87
N GLU A 68 -8.16 11.79 4.11
CA GLU A 68 -8.20 12.78 3.04
C GLU A 68 -6.79 13.34 2.79
N LEU A 69 -6.37 13.28 1.54
CA LEU A 69 -5.07 13.78 1.06
C LEU A 69 -5.32 14.95 0.10
N PRO A 70 -5.23 16.18 0.56
CA PRO A 70 -5.30 17.35 -0.32
C PRO A 70 -4.02 17.52 -1.14
N LYS A 71 -4.09 18.34 -2.18
CA LYS A 71 -2.93 18.77 -2.97
C LYS A 71 -1.73 19.15 -2.10
N GLY A 72 -0.56 18.65 -2.46
CA GLY A 72 0.71 18.88 -1.75
C GLY A 72 0.98 17.87 -0.64
N CYS A 73 0.02 17.03 -0.27
CA CYS A 73 0.23 15.93 0.67
C CYS A 73 0.64 14.64 -0.07
N GLY A 74 1.21 13.72 0.68
CA GLY A 74 1.49 12.37 0.21
C GLY A 74 1.17 11.34 1.28
N ILE A 75 1.35 10.08 0.93
CA ILE A 75 1.20 8.95 1.84
C ILE A 75 2.23 7.88 1.51
N PHE A 76 2.79 7.31 2.55
CA PHE A 76 3.52 6.03 2.52
C PHE A 76 2.55 4.92 2.91
N ILE A 77 2.46 3.87 2.12
CA ILE A 77 1.73 2.62 2.41
C ILE A 77 2.76 1.53 2.66
N ASN A 78 2.62 0.85 3.80
CA ASN A 78 3.52 -0.22 4.18
C ASN A 78 3.21 -1.53 3.44
N SER A 79 4.17 -2.44 3.42
CA SER A 79 4.05 -3.76 2.80
C SER A 79 2.83 -4.54 3.31
N GLY A 80 2.10 -5.14 2.39
CA GLY A 80 0.98 -6.03 2.68
C GLY A 80 -0.30 -5.34 3.18
N ILE A 81 -0.36 -4.02 3.22
CA ILE A 81 -1.54 -3.30 3.70
C ILE A 81 -2.60 -3.23 2.61
N ILE A 82 -3.80 -3.70 2.93
CA ILE A 82 -4.95 -3.55 2.04
C ILE A 82 -5.40 -2.09 2.01
N HIS A 83 -5.50 -1.52 0.81
CA HIS A 83 -5.82 -0.11 0.63
C HIS A 83 -6.59 0.16 -0.67
N ARG A 84 -7.12 1.36 -0.80
CA ARG A 84 -7.90 1.85 -1.93
C ARG A 84 -7.79 3.35 -2.03
N PHE A 85 -7.75 3.89 -3.25
CA PHE A 85 -7.79 5.33 -3.50
C PHE A 85 -9.03 5.72 -4.30
N GLU A 86 -9.69 6.80 -3.89
CA GLU A 86 -10.88 7.34 -4.56
C GLU A 86 -10.73 8.85 -4.80
N VAL A 87 -11.32 9.32 -5.88
CA VAL A 87 -11.33 10.75 -6.22
C VAL A 87 -12.71 11.22 -6.67
N GLN A 88 -12.98 12.52 -6.51
CA GLN A 88 -14.22 13.15 -6.94
C GLN A 88 -14.06 14.07 -8.16
N GLY A 89 -12.85 14.14 -8.71
CA GLY A 89 -12.51 14.95 -9.87
C GLY A 89 -11.14 14.58 -10.41
N SER A 90 -10.73 15.23 -11.49
CA SER A 90 -9.41 15.00 -12.08
C SER A 90 -8.31 15.25 -11.06
N THR A 91 -7.33 14.35 -11.05
CA THR A 91 -6.18 14.39 -10.14
C THR A 91 -4.91 14.12 -10.92
N PHE A 92 -3.77 14.55 -10.37
CA PHE A 92 -2.47 14.03 -10.77
C PHE A 92 -1.77 13.51 -9.52
N THR A 93 -1.54 12.19 -9.49
CA THR A 93 -1.12 11.44 -8.31
C THR A 93 0.07 10.54 -8.63
N PRO A 94 1.24 11.13 -8.96
CA PRO A 94 2.43 10.34 -9.20
C PRO A 94 2.76 9.50 -7.97
N ASN A 95 3.04 8.21 -8.20
CA ASN A 95 3.43 7.28 -7.16
C ASN A 95 4.61 6.41 -7.57
N ILE A 96 5.31 5.87 -6.59
CA ILE A 96 6.35 4.86 -6.76
C ILE A 96 6.00 3.63 -5.94
N VAL A 97 6.20 2.48 -6.55
CA VAL A 97 6.03 1.16 -5.92
C VAL A 97 7.33 0.38 -6.09
N PHE A 98 7.88 -0.13 -5.00
CA PHE A 98 9.17 -0.83 -5.06
C PHE A 98 9.30 -1.91 -3.99
N SER A 99 10.03 -2.97 -4.32
CA SER A 99 10.33 -4.03 -3.35
C SER A 99 11.23 -3.52 -2.22
N PRO A 100 10.97 -3.92 -0.96
CA PRO A 100 11.90 -3.66 0.14
C PRO A 100 13.33 -4.14 -0.14
N THR A 101 13.49 -5.19 -0.95
CA THR A 101 14.80 -5.74 -1.35
C THR A 101 15.63 -4.79 -2.21
N LEU A 102 14.99 -3.79 -2.81
CA LEU A 102 15.68 -2.75 -3.56
C LEU A 102 16.56 -1.88 -2.64
N LEU A 103 16.13 -1.63 -1.39
CA LEU A 103 16.88 -0.83 -0.42
C LEU A 103 18.10 -1.58 0.11
N ALA A 104 18.00 -2.89 0.31
CA ALA A 104 19.09 -3.74 0.75
C ALA A 104 18.73 -5.23 0.55
N PRO A 105 19.69 -6.12 0.30
CA PRO A 105 19.46 -7.56 0.28
C PRO A 105 18.92 -8.10 1.62
N GLU A 106 17.97 -9.04 1.57
CA GLU A 106 17.31 -9.61 2.76
C GLU A 106 18.27 -10.20 3.82
N ASN A 107 19.41 -10.73 3.38
CA ASN A 107 20.42 -11.30 4.27
C ASN A 107 21.47 -10.29 4.73
N SER A 108 21.19 -8.99 4.62
CA SER A 108 22.11 -7.92 5.02
C SER A 108 21.74 -7.31 6.37
N LEU A 109 22.77 -6.81 7.08
CA LEU A 109 22.59 -6.07 8.33
C LEU A 109 21.68 -4.84 8.16
N ILE A 110 21.72 -4.21 6.97
CA ILE A 110 20.89 -3.04 6.66
C ILE A 110 19.42 -3.46 6.61
N TYR A 111 19.09 -4.56 5.92
CA TYR A 111 17.74 -5.07 5.84
C TYR A 111 17.18 -5.43 7.22
N GLU A 112 17.96 -6.17 8.00
CA GLU A 112 17.57 -6.60 9.34
C GLU A 112 17.32 -5.41 10.30
N LYS A 113 18.18 -4.38 10.27
CA LYS A 113 18.09 -3.26 11.21
C LYS A 113 17.17 -2.14 10.79
N TYR A 114 16.99 -1.90 9.49
CA TYR A 114 16.32 -0.69 9.00
C TYR A 114 15.12 -0.97 8.11
N ILE A 115 14.93 -2.19 7.60
CA ILE A 115 13.80 -2.55 6.75
C ILE A 115 12.80 -3.41 7.51
N ILE A 116 13.25 -4.51 8.10
CA ILE A 116 12.39 -5.42 8.90
C ILE A 116 11.57 -4.68 9.96
N PRO A 117 12.12 -3.76 10.77
CA PRO A 117 11.33 -3.04 11.76
C PRO A 117 10.18 -2.23 11.16
N VAL A 118 10.34 -1.69 9.94
CA VAL A 118 9.29 -0.93 9.26
C VAL A 118 8.22 -1.86 8.70
N ILE A 119 8.60 -2.85 7.88
CA ILE A 119 7.64 -3.74 7.23
C ILE A 119 6.85 -4.59 8.22
N ASN A 120 7.43 -4.91 9.37
CA ASN A 120 6.80 -5.64 10.46
C ASN A 120 6.21 -4.74 11.54
N SER A 121 6.15 -3.43 11.35
CA SER A 121 5.56 -2.51 12.32
C SER A 121 4.03 -2.50 12.28
N PHE A 122 3.40 -1.91 13.33
CA PHE A 122 1.97 -1.61 13.34
C PHE A 122 1.58 -0.37 12.55
N VAL A 123 2.52 0.27 11.91
CA VAL A 123 2.29 1.47 11.12
C VAL A 123 1.85 1.07 9.73
N PRO A 124 0.54 1.03 9.42
CA PRO A 124 0.07 0.62 8.10
C PRO A 124 0.37 1.66 7.04
N TYR A 125 0.44 2.92 7.44
CA TYR A 125 0.73 4.04 6.56
C TYR A 125 1.30 5.23 7.34
N GLN A 126 1.92 6.17 6.62
CA GLN A 126 2.31 7.48 7.14
C GLN A 126 1.86 8.58 6.19
N VAL A 127 1.02 9.48 6.66
CA VAL A 127 0.65 10.70 5.90
C VAL A 127 1.81 11.68 5.92
N LEU A 128 2.14 12.22 4.76
CA LEU A 128 3.20 13.20 4.55
C LEU A 128 2.58 14.57 4.26
N ARG A 129 2.87 15.54 5.10
CA ARG A 129 2.29 16.89 5.06
C ARG A 129 3.35 17.96 4.83
N PRO A 130 3.12 18.94 3.94
CA PRO A 130 4.14 19.92 3.58
C PRO A 130 4.51 20.88 4.74
N TYR A 131 3.66 21.03 5.74
CA TYR A 131 3.92 21.89 6.91
C TYR A 131 4.74 21.20 8.02
N ASN A 132 4.94 19.89 7.96
CA ASN A 132 5.82 19.17 8.87
C ASN A 132 7.21 19.02 8.23
N ARG A 133 8.26 19.44 8.94
CA ARG A 133 9.60 19.58 8.37
C ARG A 133 10.14 18.28 7.74
N TRP A 134 10.11 17.17 8.47
CA TRP A 134 10.66 15.91 7.97
C TRP A 134 9.77 15.27 6.89
N GLU A 135 8.44 15.40 7.01
CA GLU A 135 7.49 14.93 6.01
C GLU A 135 7.67 15.72 4.70
N ASN A 136 7.86 17.04 4.80
CA ASN A 136 8.15 17.89 3.63
C ASN A 136 9.47 17.53 2.94
N GLN A 137 10.50 17.14 3.71
CA GLN A 137 11.75 16.65 3.11
C GLN A 137 11.52 15.39 2.27
N ILE A 138 10.69 14.45 2.76
CA ILE A 138 10.29 13.26 1.98
C ILE A 138 9.54 13.66 0.71
N LEU A 139 8.57 14.59 0.80
CA LEU A 139 7.81 15.08 -0.36
C LEU A 139 8.73 15.72 -1.42
N GLN A 140 9.75 16.47 -1.01
CA GLN A 140 10.75 17.04 -1.92
C GLN A 140 11.59 15.95 -2.60
N LEU A 141 12.00 14.92 -1.86
CA LEU A 141 12.73 13.79 -2.44
C LEU A 141 11.87 13.00 -3.43
N LEU A 142 10.59 12.79 -3.13
CA LEU A 142 9.64 12.17 -4.06
C LEU A 142 9.52 12.96 -5.35
N THR A 143 9.35 14.27 -5.29
CA THR A 143 9.29 15.10 -6.51
C THR A 143 10.58 15.05 -7.33
N HIS A 144 11.75 14.93 -6.69
CA HIS A 144 13.01 14.70 -7.40
C HIS A 144 13.06 13.31 -8.05
N ILE A 145 12.62 12.26 -7.35
CA ILE A 145 12.53 10.91 -7.92
C ILE A 145 11.63 10.92 -9.15
N PHE A 146 10.44 11.53 -9.09
CA PHE A 146 9.53 11.64 -10.22
C PHE A 146 10.18 12.34 -11.42
N SER A 147 10.88 13.45 -11.18
CA SER A 147 11.59 14.17 -12.25
C SER A 147 12.67 13.33 -12.92
N LEU A 148 13.34 12.42 -12.19
CA LEU A 148 14.29 11.47 -12.77
C LEU A 148 13.59 10.44 -13.65
N GLN A 149 12.37 10.00 -13.30
CA GLN A 149 11.61 9.02 -14.08
C GLN A 149 11.02 9.64 -15.35
N GLU A 150 10.72 10.94 -15.35
CA GLU A 150 10.20 11.67 -16.51
C GLU A 150 11.31 12.09 -17.50
N ALA A 151 12.57 11.95 -17.11
CA ALA A 151 13.71 12.24 -17.97
C ALA A 151 13.81 11.25 -19.13
N LYS A 152 14.43 11.67 -20.25
CA LYS A 152 14.62 10.80 -21.42
C LYS A 152 15.47 9.56 -21.16
N GLU A 153 16.38 9.65 -20.21
CA GLU A 153 17.24 8.54 -19.76
C GLU A 153 16.96 8.32 -18.28
N THR A 154 16.66 7.06 -17.92
CA THR A 154 16.47 6.67 -16.53
C THR A 154 17.80 6.76 -15.77
N ASN A 155 17.71 7.15 -14.50
CA ASN A 155 18.89 7.25 -13.63
C ASN A 155 18.63 6.39 -12.38
N GLU A 156 18.82 5.08 -12.53
CA GLU A 156 18.60 4.10 -11.46
C GLU A 156 19.48 4.39 -10.24
N LEU A 157 20.75 4.76 -10.45
CA LEU A 157 21.66 5.09 -9.35
C LEU A 157 21.22 6.36 -8.62
N GLY A 158 20.82 7.40 -9.35
CA GLY A 158 20.28 8.64 -8.76
C GLY A 158 18.97 8.38 -8.02
N THR A 159 18.08 7.57 -8.58
CA THR A 159 16.84 7.14 -7.92
C THR A 159 17.13 6.41 -6.62
N MET A 160 18.07 5.46 -6.62
CA MET A 160 18.48 4.73 -5.42
C MET A 160 19.06 5.63 -4.35
N GLN A 161 19.89 6.61 -4.72
CA GLN A 161 20.45 7.56 -3.78
C GLN A 161 19.35 8.37 -3.07
N LEU A 162 18.38 8.88 -3.81
CA LEU A 162 17.25 9.63 -3.26
C LEU A 162 16.35 8.74 -2.41
N LEU A 163 16.10 7.51 -2.85
CA LEU A 163 15.25 6.55 -2.16
C LEU A 163 15.85 6.15 -0.80
N LEU A 164 17.15 5.90 -0.73
CA LEU A 164 17.84 5.60 0.53
C LEU A 164 17.83 6.82 1.48
N GLN A 165 17.97 8.03 0.94
CA GLN A 165 17.88 9.25 1.75
C GLN A 165 16.46 9.44 2.30
N LEU A 166 15.43 9.22 1.47
CA LEU A 166 14.02 9.25 1.86
C LEU A 166 13.75 8.22 2.97
N TRP A 167 14.21 7.00 2.77
CA TRP A 167 14.04 5.91 3.73
C TRP A 167 14.66 6.22 5.07
N ASN A 168 15.88 6.76 5.08
CA ASN A 168 16.54 7.15 6.32
C ASN A 168 15.73 8.21 7.09
N ILE A 169 15.20 9.24 6.38
CA ILE A 169 14.36 10.27 7.01
C ILE A 169 13.09 9.65 7.60
N LEU A 170 12.42 8.76 6.86
CA LEU A 170 11.23 8.07 7.33
C LEU A 170 11.53 7.24 8.58
N PHE A 171 12.61 6.44 8.53
CA PHE A 171 13.02 5.56 9.62
C PHE A 171 13.33 6.32 10.91
N GLU A 172 14.08 7.40 10.83
CA GLU A 172 14.53 8.19 12.00
C GLU A 172 13.39 8.99 12.66
N ASN A 173 12.37 9.37 11.92
CA ASN A 173 11.31 10.26 12.42
C ASN A 173 10.02 9.54 12.83
N LYS A 174 9.97 8.22 12.72
CA LYS A 174 8.81 7.42 13.12
C LYS A 174 9.20 6.34 14.11
N ASP A 175 8.36 6.11 15.09
CA ASP A 175 8.51 4.98 16.01
C ASP A 175 7.97 3.70 15.35
N TRP A 176 8.86 2.80 14.97
CA TRP A 176 8.59 1.52 14.34
C TRP A 176 8.49 0.38 15.35
N LYS A 177 7.92 0.64 16.53
CA LYS A 177 7.76 -0.41 17.53
C LYS A 177 6.94 -1.56 16.97
N SER A 178 7.53 -2.72 17.03
CA SER A 178 6.87 -4.00 16.83
C SER A 178 6.66 -4.63 18.22
N ASP A 179 5.41 -4.72 18.67
CA ASP A 179 5.05 -5.65 19.73
C ASP A 179 4.86 -7.02 19.08
N PRO A 180 5.66 -8.05 19.43
CA PRO A 180 5.56 -9.37 18.80
C PRO A 180 4.14 -9.95 18.85
N ASP A 181 3.41 -9.73 19.94
CA ASP A 181 2.03 -10.22 20.09
C ASP A 181 1.04 -9.50 19.18
N SER A 182 1.31 -8.27 18.84
CA SER A 182 0.46 -7.49 17.96
C SER A 182 0.79 -7.72 16.49
N ILE A 183 2.06 -7.97 16.12
CA ILE A 183 2.43 -8.44 14.77
C ILE A 183 1.68 -9.73 14.47
N HIS A 184 1.71 -10.67 15.41
CA HIS A 184 0.99 -11.94 15.27
C HIS A 184 -0.53 -11.71 15.08
N ARG A 185 -1.11 -10.75 15.81
CA ARG A 185 -2.55 -10.41 15.69
C ARG A 185 -2.91 -9.71 14.36
N LEU A 186 -2.06 -8.80 13.86
CA LEU A 186 -2.28 -8.13 12.56
C LEU A 186 -2.13 -9.12 11.42
N ASN A 187 -1.03 -9.87 11.40
CA ASN A 187 -0.79 -10.90 10.39
C ASN A 187 -1.89 -11.97 10.42
N HIS A 188 -2.37 -12.34 11.60
CA HIS A 188 -3.48 -13.29 11.73
C HIS A 188 -4.81 -12.74 11.21
N LYS A 189 -5.10 -11.46 11.48
CA LYS A 189 -6.31 -10.80 10.95
C LYS A 189 -6.26 -10.66 9.42
N GLN A 190 -5.13 -10.26 8.88
CA GLN A 190 -4.94 -10.11 7.43
C GLN A 190 -4.94 -11.47 6.73
N ALA A 191 -4.21 -12.46 7.27
CA ALA A 191 -4.25 -13.82 6.76
C ALA A 191 -5.67 -14.41 6.86
N GLY A 192 -6.40 -14.12 7.94
CA GLY A 192 -7.80 -14.51 8.10
C GLY A 192 -8.70 -13.87 7.03
N LEU A 193 -8.52 -12.58 6.72
CA LEU A 193 -9.25 -11.93 5.64
C LEU A 193 -8.96 -12.58 4.29
N GLN A 194 -7.69 -12.77 3.96
CA GLN A 194 -7.27 -13.41 2.71
C GLN A 194 -7.84 -14.81 2.57
N THR A 195 -7.78 -15.63 3.64
CA THR A 195 -8.36 -16.99 3.63
C THR A 195 -9.87 -16.98 3.42
N MET A 196 -10.59 -16.04 4.06
CA MET A 196 -12.03 -15.90 3.88
C MET A 196 -12.38 -15.44 2.47
N MET A 197 -11.61 -14.53 1.89
CA MET A 197 -11.83 -14.04 0.52
C MET A 197 -11.59 -15.17 -0.49
N GLN A 198 -10.51 -15.94 -0.31
CA GLN A 198 -10.26 -17.11 -1.13
C GLN A 198 -11.42 -18.11 -1.05
N TYR A 199 -11.92 -18.40 0.15
CA TYR A 199 -13.07 -19.28 0.33
C TYR A 199 -14.32 -18.78 -0.41
N ILE A 200 -14.63 -17.48 -0.33
CA ILE A 200 -15.75 -16.87 -1.04
C ILE A 200 -15.56 -17.04 -2.56
N HIS A 201 -14.35 -16.79 -3.07
CA HIS A 201 -14.04 -16.93 -4.49
C HIS A 201 -14.21 -18.39 -4.97
N ASP A 202 -13.71 -19.36 -4.22
CA ASP A 202 -13.76 -20.78 -4.59
C ASP A 202 -15.20 -21.34 -4.59
N HIS A 203 -16.10 -20.72 -3.79
CA HIS A 203 -17.45 -21.21 -3.55
C HIS A 203 -18.57 -20.23 -3.94
N TYR A 204 -18.27 -19.10 -4.66
CA TYR A 204 -19.28 -18.07 -4.98
C TYR A 204 -20.48 -18.57 -5.80
N MET A 205 -20.36 -19.73 -6.46
CA MET A 205 -21.42 -20.39 -7.20
C MET A 205 -22.33 -21.28 -6.31
N GLU A 206 -21.99 -21.42 -5.04
CA GLU A 206 -22.70 -22.23 -4.06
C GLU A 206 -23.45 -21.35 -3.06
N GLU A 207 -24.40 -21.93 -2.31
CA GLU A 207 -25.00 -21.23 -1.17
C GLU A 207 -24.02 -21.22 0.00
N ILE A 208 -23.23 -20.13 0.10
CA ILE A 208 -22.30 -19.93 1.22
C ILE A 208 -22.92 -19.08 2.32
N THR A 209 -22.59 -19.40 3.56
CA THR A 209 -23.04 -18.67 4.75
C THR A 209 -21.88 -17.99 5.45
N LEU A 210 -22.17 -16.97 6.25
CA LEU A 210 -21.17 -16.31 7.09
C LEU A 210 -20.44 -17.29 8.03
N GLU A 211 -21.15 -18.34 8.48
CA GLU A 211 -20.55 -19.41 9.29
C GLU A 211 -19.46 -20.17 8.53
N MET A 212 -19.73 -20.52 7.28
CA MET A 212 -18.79 -21.26 6.44
C MET A 212 -17.57 -20.40 6.12
N ILE A 213 -17.79 -19.12 5.80
CA ILE A 213 -16.72 -18.14 5.57
C ILE A 213 -15.84 -17.99 6.82
N ALA A 214 -16.44 -17.79 7.98
CA ALA A 214 -15.71 -17.65 9.24
C ALA A 214 -14.93 -18.91 9.63
N ALA A 215 -15.54 -20.09 9.40
CA ALA A 215 -14.92 -21.39 9.68
C ALA A 215 -13.68 -21.63 8.80
N SER A 216 -13.67 -21.19 7.54
CA SER A 216 -12.51 -21.32 6.64
C SER A 216 -11.24 -20.71 7.24
N ALA A 217 -11.37 -19.60 7.95
CA ALA A 217 -10.27 -18.93 8.64
C ALA A 217 -10.14 -19.31 10.13
N SER A 218 -10.91 -20.29 10.62
CA SER A 218 -10.92 -20.72 12.03
C SER A 218 -11.27 -19.61 13.01
N ILE A 219 -12.18 -18.69 12.64
CA ILE A 219 -12.64 -17.56 13.46
C ILE A 219 -14.16 -17.61 13.69
N SER A 220 -14.65 -16.82 14.66
CA SER A 220 -16.08 -16.71 14.92
C SER A 220 -16.76 -15.82 13.86
N LYS A 221 -18.08 -15.96 13.68
CA LYS A 221 -18.89 -15.08 12.81
C LYS A 221 -18.71 -13.59 13.12
N SER A 222 -18.74 -13.24 14.38
CA SER A 222 -18.53 -11.85 14.80
C SER A 222 -17.11 -11.36 14.49
N GLY A 223 -16.12 -12.24 14.59
CA GLY A 223 -14.75 -12.00 14.18
C GLY A 223 -14.64 -11.78 12.68
N ALA A 224 -15.28 -12.62 11.88
CA ALA A 224 -15.32 -12.48 10.41
C ALA A 224 -15.94 -11.15 9.99
N LEU A 225 -17.15 -10.83 10.50
CA LEU A 225 -17.79 -9.54 10.23
C LEU A 225 -16.91 -8.36 10.64
N HIS A 226 -16.30 -8.41 11.82
CA HIS A 226 -15.41 -7.35 12.27
C HIS A 226 -14.20 -7.19 11.34
N ILE A 227 -13.58 -8.28 10.89
CA ILE A 227 -12.43 -8.23 9.97
C ILE A 227 -12.85 -7.62 8.63
N PHE A 228 -13.96 -8.05 8.02
CA PHE A 228 -14.44 -7.49 6.76
C PHE A 228 -14.81 -6.00 6.90
N GLN A 229 -15.60 -5.64 7.91
CA GLN A 229 -15.98 -4.25 8.14
C GLN A 229 -14.78 -3.33 8.44
N SER A 230 -13.80 -3.84 9.18
CA SER A 230 -12.64 -3.04 9.56
C SER A 230 -11.59 -2.90 8.46
N ASN A 231 -11.50 -3.84 7.50
CA ASN A 231 -10.44 -3.80 6.49
C ASN A 231 -10.95 -3.36 5.11
N ILE A 232 -12.13 -3.79 4.69
CA ILE A 232 -12.69 -3.46 3.37
C ILE A 232 -14.08 -2.79 3.43
N HIS A 233 -14.53 -2.44 4.64
CA HIS A 233 -15.74 -1.66 4.90
C HIS A 233 -17.04 -2.24 4.30
N CYS A 234 -17.09 -3.54 4.08
CA CYS A 234 -18.28 -4.24 3.60
C CYS A 234 -18.58 -5.49 4.43
N SER A 235 -19.73 -6.12 4.14
CA SER A 235 -20.07 -7.45 4.66
C SER A 235 -19.57 -8.52 3.70
N PRO A 236 -19.16 -9.72 4.18
CA PRO A 236 -18.82 -10.85 3.32
C PRO A 236 -20.02 -11.49 2.61
N VAL A 237 -21.24 -11.15 3.03
CA VAL A 237 -22.54 -11.59 2.48
C VAL A 237 -23.54 -10.45 2.50
#